data_e26e69690c5c7dcb77506693721e8876
#
_entry.id   e26e69690c5c7dcb77506693721e8876
#
_cell.length_a   1.000
_cell.length_b   1.000
_cell.length_c   1.000
_cell.angle_alpha   90.00
_cell.angle_beta   90.00
_cell.angle_gamma   90.00
#
_symmetry.space_group_name_H-M   'P 1'
#
loop_
_entity.id
_entity.type
_entity.pdbx_description
1 polymer ?
#
loop_
_entity_poly.entity_id
_entity_poly.type
_entity_poly.pdbx_seq_one_letter_code
_entity_poly.pdbx_strand_id
1 'polypeptide(L)'
;MEIFSKFVKAIKEFNLVNNGDKIAIGLSGGKDSLTLVDLFSKLKKTTIVDFDFTVITIDMFDGQYDLSKLSEFCKSRDVELHTIKTQIYDILFNVRKEKNPCSLCSSLRKGQLVSTAKELGYNKIALGHHGDDFIETFFMSLTFESRLSTFSPLSYLDRTKVYQIRPLIYIRESEIINYSKDFPIFKNPCPADKHTKRQEIKETLAEFEKINKDFRDNVLVALLDKSRHQNFFAGV
;
A
#
# COMPACT_ATOMS: atom_id res chain seq x y z
N MET A 1 3.13 15.65 14.18
CA MET A 1 3.49 14.28 14.67
C MET A 1 4.43 13.68 13.63
N GLU A 2 5.56 13.14 14.05
CA GLU A 2 6.53 12.53 13.13
C GLU A 2 5.93 11.30 12.41
N ILE A 3 6.31 11.05 11.15
CA ILE A 3 5.77 9.96 10.31
C ILE A 3 5.88 8.59 10.99
N PHE A 4 7.00 8.33 11.68
CA PHE A 4 7.20 7.08 12.44
C PHE A 4 6.19 6.93 13.58
N SER A 5 5.84 8.00 14.28
CA SER A 5 4.82 7.96 15.36
C SER A 5 3.43 7.61 14.81
N LYS A 6 3.06 8.13 13.64
CA LYS A 6 1.79 7.79 12.95
C LYS A 6 1.78 6.31 12.51
N PHE A 7 2.91 5.82 12.01
CA PHE A 7 3.09 4.42 11.64
C PHE A 7 2.93 3.49 12.86
N VAL A 8 3.60 3.79 13.98
CA VAL A 8 3.47 3.02 15.22
C VAL A 8 2.05 3.10 15.79
N LYS A 9 1.39 4.27 15.70
CA LYS A 9 -0.02 4.42 16.08
C LYS A 9 -0.90 3.44 15.32
N ALA A 10 -0.77 3.37 13.98
CA ALA A 10 -1.56 2.46 13.16
C ALA A 10 -1.31 0.99 13.53
N ILE A 11 -0.05 0.61 13.77
CA ILE A 11 0.31 -0.76 14.19
C ILE A 11 -0.40 -1.14 15.49
N LYS A 12 -0.37 -0.26 16.49
CA LYS A 12 -0.97 -0.53 17.80
C LYS A 12 -2.49 -0.53 17.74
N GLU A 13 -3.09 0.46 17.13
CA GLU A 13 -4.55 0.66 17.11
C GLU A 13 -5.28 -0.43 16.35
N PHE A 14 -4.71 -0.88 15.21
CA PHE A 14 -5.31 -1.93 14.38
C PHE A 14 -4.69 -3.31 14.58
N ASN A 15 -3.80 -3.50 15.57
CA ASN A 15 -3.11 -4.77 15.82
C ASN A 15 -2.45 -5.35 14.56
N LEU A 16 -1.78 -4.48 13.78
CA LEU A 16 -1.25 -4.87 12.47
C LEU A 16 -0.04 -5.79 12.59
N VAL A 17 0.78 -5.62 13.63
CA VAL A 17 1.99 -6.42 13.89
C VAL A 17 1.95 -6.93 15.31
N ASN A 18 2.13 -8.23 15.49
CA ASN A 18 2.19 -8.92 16.79
C ASN A 18 3.52 -9.63 16.95
N ASN A 19 3.87 -9.98 18.19
CA ASN A 19 5.08 -10.75 18.46
C ASN A 19 5.04 -12.09 17.72
N GLY A 20 6.16 -12.44 17.09
CA GLY A 20 6.32 -13.65 16.30
C GLY A 20 5.80 -13.57 14.86
N ASP A 21 5.25 -12.44 14.43
CA ASP A 21 4.83 -12.27 13.04
C ASP A 21 6.02 -12.33 12.06
N LYS A 22 5.74 -12.91 10.89
CA LYS A 22 6.64 -12.91 9.73
C LYS A 22 5.94 -12.13 8.61
N ILE A 23 6.53 -10.98 8.22
CA ILE A 23 5.88 -9.99 7.35
C ILE A 23 6.63 -9.86 6.03
N ALA A 24 5.95 -10.07 4.91
CA ALA A 24 6.50 -9.80 3.58
C ALA A 24 6.01 -8.42 3.09
N ILE A 25 6.93 -7.49 2.84
CA ILE A 25 6.61 -6.15 2.33
C ILE A 25 6.62 -6.19 0.80
N GLY A 26 5.52 -5.78 0.19
CA GLY A 26 5.44 -5.61 -1.27
C GLY A 26 6.13 -4.33 -1.71
N LEU A 27 7.27 -4.43 -2.39
CA LEU A 27 8.03 -3.31 -2.91
C LEU A 27 7.71 -3.10 -4.40
N SER A 28 7.04 -1.98 -4.71
CA SER A 28 6.78 -1.57 -6.10
C SER A 28 7.88 -0.67 -6.69
N GLY A 29 8.82 -0.20 -5.86
CA GLY A 29 9.81 0.80 -6.22
C GLY A 29 9.30 2.25 -6.13
N GLY A 30 8.01 2.48 -5.88
CA GLY A 30 7.46 3.81 -5.64
C GLY A 30 7.73 4.32 -4.22
N LYS A 31 7.58 5.64 -4.04
CA LYS A 31 7.81 6.36 -2.77
C LYS A 31 7.14 5.70 -1.55
N ASP A 32 5.90 5.23 -1.71
CA ASP A 32 5.10 4.69 -0.60
C ASP A 32 5.64 3.35 -0.12
N SER A 33 5.99 2.46 -1.05
CA SER A 33 6.56 1.15 -0.72
C SER A 33 7.98 1.25 -0.15
N LEU A 34 8.80 2.19 -0.63
CA LEU A 34 10.13 2.47 -0.07
C LEU A 34 10.01 3.03 1.34
N THR A 35 9.08 3.97 1.57
CA THR A 35 8.78 4.49 2.91
C THR A 35 8.35 3.39 3.86
N LEU A 36 7.52 2.46 3.39
CA LEU A 36 7.08 1.32 4.20
C LEU A 36 8.27 0.44 4.63
N VAL A 37 9.18 0.10 3.71
CA VAL A 37 10.40 -0.67 4.02
C VAL A 37 11.25 0.04 5.07
N ASP A 38 11.48 1.35 4.90
CA ASP A 38 12.29 2.14 5.85
C ASP A 38 11.67 2.20 7.24
N LEU A 39 10.35 2.40 7.33
CA LEU A 39 9.64 2.44 8.61
C LEU A 39 9.63 1.08 9.33
N PHE A 40 9.51 -0.03 8.59
CA PHE A 40 9.65 -1.37 9.16
C PHE A 40 11.08 -1.66 9.65
N SER A 41 12.10 -1.24 8.90
CA SER A 41 13.49 -1.35 9.35
C SER A 41 13.72 -0.56 10.65
N LYS A 42 13.14 0.65 10.78
CA LYS A 42 13.18 1.42 12.03
C LYS A 42 12.43 0.73 13.15
N LEU A 43 11.24 0.18 12.89
CA LEU A 43 10.46 -0.54 13.90
C LEU A 43 11.21 -1.78 14.42
N LYS A 44 11.88 -2.54 13.56
CA LYS A 44 12.68 -3.71 13.91
C LYS A 44 13.81 -3.38 14.90
N LYS A 45 14.34 -2.15 14.86
CA LYS A 45 15.38 -1.66 15.78
C LYS A 45 14.83 -1.20 17.14
N THR A 46 13.52 -1.28 17.34
CA THR A 46 12.86 -0.93 18.62
C THR A 46 12.49 -2.19 19.39
N THR A 47 12.10 -2.00 20.66
CA THR A 47 11.55 -3.05 21.52
C THR A 47 10.02 -3.06 21.56
N ILE A 48 9.37 -2.35 20.63
CA ILE A 48 7.89 -2.16 20.62
C ILE A 48 7.19 -3.49 20.32
N VAL A 49 7.73 -4.27 19.38
CA VAL A 49 7.18 -5.56 18.96
C VAL A 49 8.32 -6.41 18.37
N ASP A 50 8.31 -7.71 18.65
CA ASP A 50 9.27 -8.66 18.07
C ASP A 50 8.64 -9.37 16.86
N PHE A 51 9.24 -9.19 15.67
CA PHE A 51 8.77 -9.74 14.40
C PHE A 51 9.92 -9.91 13.43
N ASP A 52 9.74 -10.71 12.39
CA ASP A 52 10.64 -10.77 11.25
C ASP A 52 9.98 -10.22 10.00
N PHE A 53 10.79 -9.65 9.09
CA PHE A 53 10.28 -9.20 7.81
C PHE A 53 11.26 -9.39 6.67
N THR A 54 10.71 -9.48 5.47
CA THR A 54 11.44 -9.48 4.19
C THR A 54 10.77 -8.55 3.21
N VAL A 55 11.42 -8.32 2.09
CA VAL A 55 10.91 -7.48 1.01
C VAL A 55 10.78 -8.31 -0.27
N ILE A 56 9.63 -8.23 -0.93
CA ILE A 56 9.37 -8.92 -2.20
C ILE A 56 9.01 -7.88 -3.26
N THR A 57 9.70 -7.90 -4.38
CA THR A 57 9.32 -7.14 -5.58
C THR A 57 8.88 -8.09 -6.68
N ILE A 58 7.78 -7.74 -7.34
CA ILE A 58 7.29 -8.46 -8.51
C ILE A 58 7.73 -7.70 -9.75
N ASP A 59 8.77 -8.21 -10.40
CA ASP A 59 9.25 -7.70 -11.67
C ASP A 59 8.32 -8.19 -12.78
N MET A 60 7.51 -7.30 -13.29
CA MET A 60 6.53 -7.60 -14.34
C MET A 60 7.12 -7.60 -15.76
N PHE A 61 8.39 -7.25 -15.91
CA PHE A 61 9.09 -7.09 -17.19
C PHE A 61 10.17 -8.15 -17.44
N ASP A 62 10.15 -9.23 -16.68
CA ASP A 62 11.04 -10.40 -16.85
C ASP A 62 12.55 -10.08 -16.83
N GLY A 63 12.97 -9.17 -15.97
CA GLY A 63 14.37 -8.78 -15.80
C GLY A 63 14.88 -7.72 -16.79
N GLN A 64 13.99 -7.08 -17.56
CA GLN A 64 14.39 -6.06 -18.55
C GLN A 64 14.86 -4.74 -17.92
N TYR A 65 14.58 -4.51 -16.64
CA TYR A 65 14.92 -3.27 -15.96
C TYR A 65 15.87 -3.52 -14.80
N ASP A 66 16.79 -2.57 -14.63
CA ASP A 66 17.73 -2.60 -13.50
C ASP A 66 17.06 -2.23 -12.18
N LEU A 67 17.03 -3.17 -11.25
CA LEU A 67 16.51 -3.01 -9.90
C LEU A 67 17.61 -2.94 -8.83
N SER A 68 18.89 -2.78 -9.25
CA SER A 68 20.05 -2.75 -8.34
C SER A 68 19.90 -1.72 -7.23
N LYS A 69 19.41 -0.51 -7.56
CA LYS A 69 19.18 0.56 -6.57
C LYS A 69 18.14 0.18 -5.51
N LEU A 70 17.13 -0.63 -5.85
CA LEU A 70 16.16 -1.14 -4.89
C LEU A 70 16.80 -2.20 -3.98
N SER A 71 17.68 -3.04 -4.54
CA SER A 71 18.44 -4.03 -3.79
C SER A 71 19.42 -3.35 -2.81
N GLU A 72 20.15 -2.36 -3.25
CA GLU A 72 21.04 -1.55 -2.41
C GLU A 72 20.28 -0.83 -1.29
N PHE A 73 19.09 -0.28 -1.60
CA PHE A 73 18.23 0.35 -0.61
C PHE A 73 17.80 -0.63 0.48
N CYS A 74 17.37 -1.84 0.11
CA CYS A 74 17.00 -2.89 1.07
C CYS A 74 18.22 -3.33 1.89
N LYS A 75 19.36 -3.58 1.24
CA LYS A 75 20.61 -3.96 1.91
C LYS A 75 21.06 -2.92 2.94
N SER A 76 20.95 -1.62 2.63
CA SER A 76 21.30 -0.55 3.57
C SER A 76 20.39 -0.47 4.80
N ARG A 77 19.29 -1.23 4.80
CA ARG A 77 18.30 -1.35 5.89
C ARG A 77 18.30 -2.73 6.54
N ASP A 78 19.36 -3.51 6.29
CA ASP A 78 19.54 -4.86 6.83
C ASP A 78 18.38 -5.81 6.52
N VAL A 79 17.79 -5.69 5.30
CA VAL A 79 16.68 -6.55 4.87
C VAL A 79 16.96 -7.16 3.50
N GLU A 80 16.56 -8.43 3.35
CA GLU A 80 16.67 -9.16 2.08
C GLU A 80 15.57 -8.74 1.10
N LEU A 81 15.93 -8.58 -0.18
CA LEU A 81 15.01 -8.35 -1.29
C LEU A 81 14.90 -9.61 -2.15
N HIS A 82 13.70 -10.19 -2.20
CA HIS A 82 13.35 -11.25 -3.14
C HIS A 82 12.76 -10.64 -4.42
N THR A 83 13.41 -10.83 -5.55
CA THR A 83 12.92 -10.38 -6.85
C THR A 83 12.29 -11.54 -7.61
N ILE A 84 11.00 -11.45 -7.87
CA ILE A 84 10.23 -12.46 -8.60
C ILE A 84 9.98 -11.99 -10.02
N LYS A 85 10.68 -12.58 -10.98
CA LYS A 85 10.50 -12.29 -12.40
C LYS A 85 9.19 -12.89 -12.89
N THR A 86 8.43 -12.11 -13.65
CA THR A 86 7.16 -12.55 -14.25
C THR A 86 6.97 -11.94 -15.63
N GLN A 87 6.16 -12.57 -16.45
CA GLN A 87 5.78 -12.09 -17.77
C GLN A 87 4.44 -11.33 -17.76
N ILE A 88 4.09 -10.70 -16.63
CA ILE A 88 2.79 -10.02 -16.47
C ILE A 88 2.59 -8.95 -17.54
N TYR A 89 3.63 -8.16 -17.84
CA TYR A 89 3.55 -7.12 -18.86
C TYR A 89 3.25 -7.71 -20.23
N ASP A 90 4.03 -8.71 -20.64
CA ASP A 90 3.86 -9.36 -21.94
C ASP A 90 2.47 -9.98 -22.09
N ILE A 91 2.00 -10.70 -21.07
CA ILE A 91 0.65 -11.30 -21.05
C ILE A 91 -0.43 -10.22 -21.23
N LEU A 92 -0.33 -9.09 -20.56
CA LEU A 92 -1.38 -8.07 -20.58
C LEU A 92 -1.40 -7.26 -21.88
N PHE A 93 -0.23 -6.85 -22.38
CA PHE A 93 -0.14 -5.90 -23.48
C PHE A 93 0.07 -6.56 -24.83
N ASN A 94 0.85 -7.64 -24.90
CA ASN A 94 1.19 -8.28 -26.16
C ASN A 94 0.28 -9.47 -26.49
N VAL A 95 0.01 -10.35 -25.49
CA VAL A 95 -0.79 -11.57 -25.71
C VAL A 95 -2.28 -11.26 -25.62
N ARG A 96 -2.76 -10.69 -24.50
CA ARG A 96 -4.20 -10.45 -24.25
C ARG A 96 -4.70 -9.13 -24.84
N LYS A 97 -3.82 -8.16 -25.07
CA LYS A 97 -4.16 -6.81 -25.54
C LYS A 97 -5.29 -6.20 -24.69
N GLU A 98 -5.12 -6.29 -23.38
CA GLU A 98 -6.16 -5.96 -22.40
C GLU A 98 -6.53 -4.47 -22.48
N LYS A 99 -7.82 -4.15 -22.60
CA LYS A 99 -8.31 -2.75 -22.72
C LYS A 99 -8.12 -1.96 -21.42
N ASN A 100 -8.27 -2.64 -20.26
CA ASN A 100 -8.12 -2.05 -18.94
C ASN A 100 -7.06 -2.81 -18.14
N PRO A 101 -5.77 -2.73 -18.51
CA PRO A 101 -4.73 -3.61 -17.97
C PRO A 101 -4.45 -3.38 -16.49
N CYS A 102 -4.70 -2.17 -15.94
CA CYS A 102 -4.31 -1.81 -14.57
C CYS A 102 -4.96 -2.69 -13.49
N SER A 103 -6.25 -2.98 -13.62
CA SER A 103 -6.97 -3.82 -12.64
C SER A 103 -6.44 -5.26 -12.63
N LEU A 104 -6.27 -5.85 -13.82
CA LEU A 104 -5.75 -7.22 -13.95
C LEU A 104 -4.28 -7.29 -13.54
N CYS A 105 -3.46 -6.30 -13.92
CA CYS A 105 -2.07 -6.17 -13.48
C CYS A 105 -1.96 -6.15 -11.95
N SER A 106 -2.75 -5.30 -11.30
CA SER A 106 -2.77 -5.20 -9.84
C SER A 106 -3.14 -6.53 -9.19
N SER A 107 -4.15 -7.23 -9.74
CA SER A 107 -4.60 -8.54 -9.23
C SER A 107 -3.53 -9.61 -9.40
N LEU A 108 -2.87 -9.69 -10.57
CA LEU A 108 -1.80 -10.67 -10.85
C LEU A 108 -0.58 -10.42 -9.95
N ARG A 109 -0.13 -9.16 -9.85
CA ARG A 109 1.00 -8.79 -8.98
C ARG A 109 0.70 -9.12 -7.51
N LYS A 110 -0.50 -8.78 -7.03
CA LYS A 110 -0.93 -9.11 -5.68
C LYS A 110 -0.98 -10.62 -5.46
N GLY A 111 -1.54 -11.37 -6.40
CA GLY A 111 -1.59 -12.83 -6.34
C GLY A 111 -0.20 -13.44 -6.22
N GLN A 112 0.74 -13.00 -7.06
CA GLN A 112 2.13 -13.48 -7.02
C GLN A 112 2.83 -13.11 -5.70
N LEU A 113 2.65 -11.87 -5.22
CA LEU A 113 3.20 -11.44 -3.92
C LEU A 113 2.71 -12.32 -2.77
N VAL A 114 1.40 -12.59 -2.71
CA VAL A 114 0.79 -13.41 -1.65
C VAL A 114 1.27 -14.86 -1.71
N SER A 115 1.33 -15.44 -2.94
CA SER A 115 1.82 -16.82 -3.13
C SER A 115 3.25 -16.96 -2.66
N THR A 116 4.14 -16.08 -3.14
CA THR A 116 5.55 -16.07 -2.73
C THR A 116 5.73 -15.86 -1.23
N ALA A 117 5.01 -14.93 -0.64
CA ALA A 117 5.07 -14.70 0.81
C ALA A 117 4.70 -15.97 1.60
N LYS A 118 3.64 -16.65 1.17
CA LYS A 118 3.20 -17.90 1.78
C LYS A 118 4.22 -19.03 1.62
N GLU A 119 4.78 -19.20 0.42
CA GLU A 119 5.81 -20.20 0.11
C GLU A 119 7.06 -20.01 0.96
N LEU A 120 7.43 -18.76 1.24
CA LEU A 120 8.54 -18.39 2.12
C LEU A 120 8.19 -18.45 3.62
N GLY A 121 6.95 -18.83 3.98
CA GLY A 121 6.52 -18.99 5.37
C GLY A 121 6.13 -17.70 6.08
N TYR A 122 5.80 -16.62 5.34
CA TYR A 122 5.31 -15.36 5.89
C TYR A 122 3.79 -15.40 6.09
N ASN A 123 3.32 -14.98 7.27
CA ASN A 123 1.90 -14.98 7.64
C ASN A 123 1.18 -13.67 7.36
N LYS A 124 1.94 -12.61 7.07
CA LYS A 124 1.39 -11.28 6.72
C LYS A 124 2.07 -10.70 5.48
N ILE A 125 1.30 -9.93 4.68
CA ILE A 125 1.83 -9.04 3.66
C ILE A 125 1.56 -7.59 4.05
N ALA A 126 2.54 -6.70 3.88
CA ALA A 126 2.39 -5.27 4.10
C ALA A 126 2.40 -4.51 2.77
N LEU A 127 1.43 -3.62 2.59
CA LEU A 127 1.29 -2.79 1.39
C LEU A 127 1.36 -1.31 1.74
N GLY A 128 1.96 -0.52 0.85
CA GLY A 128 2.21 0.91 1.03
C GLY A 128 0.99 1.83 0.80
N HIS A 129 -0.24 1.33 0.95
CA HIS A 129 -1.43 2.18 0.88
C HIS A 129 -1.50 3.12 2.09
N HIS A 130 -1.70 4.40 1.82
CA HIS A 130 -1.69 5.48 2.81
C HIS A 130 -3.08 6.13 2.99
N GLY A 131 -3.17 7.15 3.87
CA GLY A 131 -4.44 7.80 4.20
C GLY A 131 -5.17 8.38 3.00
N ASP A 132 -4.45 9.00 2.06
CA ASP A 132 -5.09 9.56 0.85
C ASP A 132 -5.65 8.45 -0.06
N ASP A 133 -4.96 7.31 -0.22
CA ASP A 133 -5.50 6.14 -0.95
C ASP A 133 -6.82 5.64 -0.33
N PHE A 134 -6.90 5.67 1.01
CA PHE A 134 -8.08 5.24 1.74
C PHE A 134 -9.29 6.15 1.45
N ILE A 135 -9.07 7.45 1.48
CA ILE A 135 -10.07 8.47 1.16
C ILE A 135 -10.48 8.37 -0.31
N GLU A 136 -9.51 8.34 -1.23
CA GLU A 136 -9.77 8.21 -2.67
C GLU A 136 -10.58 6.96 -3.00
N THR A 137 -10.24 5.82 -2.37
CA THR A 137 -10.99 4.57 -2.57
C THR A 137 -12.42 4.68 -2.07
N PHE A 138 -12.64 5.35 -0.94
CA PHE A 138 -13.99 5.63 -0.45
C PHE A 138 -14.81 6.45 -1.46
N PHE A 139 -14.26 7.56 -1.95
CA PHE A 139 -14.94 8.41 -2.91
C PHE A 139 -15.14 7.72 -4.27
N MET A 140 -14.21 6.87 -4.71
CA MET A 140 -14.40 6.03 -5.89
C MET A 140 -15.59 5.08 -5.73
N SER A 141 -15.67 4.37 -4.60
CA SER A 141 -16.77 3.45 -4.31
C SER A 141 -18.11 4.20 -4.20
N LEU A 142 -18.13 5.36 -3.57
CA LEU A 142 -19.32 6.20 -3.47
C LEU A 142 -19.79 6.68 -4.85
N THR A 143 -18.87 7.19 -5.66
CA THR A 143 -19.19 7.85 -6.94
C THR A 143 -19.54 6.85 -8.04
N PHE A 144 -18.82 5.72 -8.13
CA PHE A 144 -18.92 4.80 -9.27
C PHE A 144 -19.58 3.46 -8.96
N GLU A 145 -19.73 3.09 -7.66
CA GLU A 145 -20.21 1.78 -7.27
C GLU A 145 -21.45 1.84 -6.35
N SER A 146 -21.93 3.04 -6.01
CA SER A 146 -23.04 3.25 -5.07
C SER A 146 -22.82 2.54 -3.71
N ARG A 147 -21.58 2.56 -3.22
CA ARG A 147 -21.16 1.86 -2.01
C ARG A 147 -20.45 2.79 -1.04
N LEU A 148 -20.78 2.68 0.24
CA LEU A 148 -20.05 3.29 1.34
C LEU A 148 -18.94 2.32 1.79
N SER A 149 -17.89 2.20 1.01
CA SER A 149 -16.84 1.23 1.29
C SER A 149 -15.44 1.75 0.94
N THR A 150 -14.47 1.25 1.67
CA THR A 150 -13.04 1.42 1.41
C THR A 150 -12.31 0.17 1.87
N PHE A 151 -10.97 0.13 1.75
CA PHE A 151 -10.21 -1.02 2.23
C PHE A 151 -9.98 -0.95 3.75
N SER A 152 -9.84 -2.11 4.40
CA SER A 152 -9.50 -2.17 5.83
C SER A 152 -7.98 -2.05 6.06
N PRO A 153 -7.50 -1.42 7.16
CA PRO A 153 -6.09 -1.47 7.58
C PRO A 153 -5.57 -2.90 7.79
N LEU A 154 -6.43 -3.81 8.27
CA LEU A 154 -6.17 -5.24 8.43
C LEU A 154 -7.22 -6.04 7.66
N SER A 155 -6.80 -6.95 6.79
CA SER A 155 -7.70 -7.83 6.04
C SER A 155 -7.17 -9.27 6.06
N TYR A 156 -8.04 -10.24 6.24
CA TYR A 156 -7.69 -11.66 6.10
C TYR A 156 -8.01 -12.15 4.70
N LEU A 157 -7.08 -12.86 4.09
CA LEU A 157 -7.22 -13.42 2.75
C LEU A 157 -7.56 -14.92 2.87
N ASP A 158 -8.85 -15.26 2.88
CA ASP A 158 -9.36 -16.61 3.17
C ASP A 158 -8.74 -17.72 2.31
N ARG A 159 -8.52 -17.44 1.01
CA ARG A 159 -7.98 -18.44 0.08
C ARG A 159 -6.52 -18.80 0.37
N THR A 160 -5.73 -17.83 0.80
CA THR A 160 -4.28 -18.00 1.03
C THR A 160 -3.91 -18.15 2.49
N LYS A 161 -4.84 -17.79 3.40
CA LYS A 161 -4.64 -17.82 4.86
C LYS A 161 -3.53 -16.85 5.30
N VAL A 162 -3.39 -15.72 4.60
CA VAL A 162 -2.42 -14.66 4.86
C VAL A 162 -3.16 -13.38 5.26
N TYR A 163 -2.66 -12.65 6.24
CA TYR A 163 -3.17 -11.32 6.55
C TYR A 163 -2.54 -10.27 5.64
N GLN A 164 -3.32 -9.27 5.25
CA GLN A 164 -2.86 -8.10 4.53
C GLN A 164 -2.98 -6.88 5.42
N ILE A 165 -1.88 -6.14 5.61
CA ILE A 165 -1.82 -4.97 6.48
C ILE A 165 -1.43 -3.70 5.70
N ARG A 166 -1.91 -2.53 6.16
CA ARG A 166 -1.65 -1.21 5.57
C ARG A 166 -1.26 -0.20 6.64
N PRO A 167 -0.01 -0.25 7.12
CA PRO A 167 0.42 0.54 8.28
C PRO A 167 0.54 2.05 8.02
N LEU A 168 0.51 2.49 6.73
CA LEU A 168 0.60 3.91 6.39
C LEU A 168 -0.75 4.64 6.45
N ILE A 169 -1.80 4.02 7.00
CA ILE A 169 -3.18 4.51 6.96
C ILE A 169 -3.36 5.92 7.58
N TYR A 170 -2.55 6.30 8.54
CA TYR A 170 -2.57 7.64 9.19
C TYR A 170 -1.62 8.64 8.55
N ILE A 171 -0.89 8.25 7.51
CA ILE A 171 0.12 9.08 6.88
C ILE A 171 -0.45 9.64 5.58
N ARG A 172 -0.26 10.95 5.36
CA ARG A 172 -0.69 11.65 4.15
C ARG A 172 0.36 11.49 3.04
N GLU A 173 -0.07 11.50 1.79
CA GLU A 173 0.83 11.44 0.64
C GLU A 173 1.90 12.52 0.66
N SER A 174 1.54 13.74 1.07
CA SER A 174 2.49 14.87 1.21
C SER A 174 3.61 14.61 2.23
N GLU A 175 3.30 13.91 3.32
CA GLU A 175 4.31 13.51 4.31
C GLU A 175 5.26 12.46 3.74
N ILE A 176 4.74 11.50 2.96
CA ILE A 176 5.54 10.47 2.27
C ILE A 176 6.47 11.13 1.25
N ILE A 177 5.95 12.05 0.43
CA ILE A 177 6.75 12.81 -0.55
C ILE A 177 7.92 13.51 0.15
N ASN A 178 7.66 14.18 1.26
CA ASN A 178 8.70 14.87 2.02
C ASN A 178 9.73 13.91 2.64
N TYR A 179 9.25 12.78 3.14
CA TYR A 179 10.09 11.76 3.78
C TYR A 179 10.98 11.00 2.80
N SER A 180 10.49 10.76 1.59
CA SER A 180 11.16 9.93 0.58
C SER A 180 11.97 10.70 -0.46
N LYS A 181 12.29 11.99 -0.21
CA LYS A 181 12.99 12.85 -1.18
C LYS A 181 14.29 12.26 -1.71
N ASP A 182 15.03 11.59 -0.83
CA ASP A 182 16.34 11.01 -1.15
C ASP A 182 16.30 9.51 -1.45
N PHE A 183 15.09 8.93 -1.60
CA PHE A 183 14.93 7.51 -1.89
C PHE A 183 15.11 7.22 -3.38
N PRO A 184 15.64 6.05 -3.75
CA PRO A 184 15.86 5.67 -5.14
C PRO A 184 14.54 5.23 -5.80
N ILE A 185 13.63 6.18 -6.04
CA ILE A 185 12.32 5.90 -6.62
C ILE A 185 12.50 5.35 -8.03
N PHE A 186 12.00 4.14 -8.25
CA PHE A 186 11.97 3.51 -9.56
C PHE A 186 10.75 4.05 -10.35
N LYS A 187 11.04 4.67 -11.49
CA LYS A 187 9.98 5.12 -12.40
C LYS A 187 9.46 3.92 -13.20
N ASN A 188 8.20 3.56 -12.92
CA ASN A 188 7.55 2.47 -13.65
C ASN A 188 7.43 2.83 -15.15
N PRO A 189 7.99 2.04 -16.07
CA PRO A 189 7.94 2.29 -17.50
C PRO A 189 6.60 1.93 -18.15
N CYS A 190 5.59 1.50 -17.38
CA CYS A 190 4.29 1.09 -17.90
C CYS A 190 3.56 2.25 -18.61
N PRO A 191 3.14 2.08 -19.88
CA PRO A 191 2.48 3.13 -20.66
C PRO A 191 1.05 3.44 -20.18
N ALA A 192 0.42 2.56 -19.40
CA ALA A 192 -0.97 2.71 -18.94
C ALA A 192 -1.14 3.66 -17.73
N ASP A 193 -0.08 4.34 -17.29
CA ASP A 193 -0.05 5.12 -16.05
C ASP A 193 -0.70 6.52 -16.14
N LYS A 194 -1.49 6.80 -17.20
CA LYS A 194 -2.05 8.15 -17.44
C LYS A 194 -3.57 8.10 -17.64
N HIS A 195 -4.31 8.89 -16.86
CA HIS A 195 -5.77 9.09 -16.88
C HIS A 195 -6.61 7.93 -16.30
N THR A 196 -6.65 7.87 -14.99
CA THR A 196 -7.52 6.92 -14.26
C THR A 196 -8.64 7.69 -13.55
N LYS A 197 -9.79 7.02 -13.33
CA LYS A 197 -10.88 7.55 -12.49
C LYS A 197 -10.39 7.99 -11.10
N ARG A 198 -9.31 7.37 -10.60
CA ARG A 198 -8.67 7.79 -9.35
C ARG A 198 -8.07 9.19 -9.45
N GLN A 199 -7.50 9.55 -10.60
CA GLN A 199 -6.95 10.89 -10.82
C GLN A 199 -8.05 11.95 -10.80
N GLU A 200 -9.21 11.68 -11.42
CA GLU A 200 -10.38 12.56 -11.38
C GLU A 200 -10.88 12.78 -9.94
N ILE A 201 -10.98 11.73 -9.14
CA ILE A 201 -11.32 11.83 -7.72
C ILE A 201 -10.29 12.67 -6.97
N LYS A 202 -9.00 12.44 -7.21
CA LYS A 202 -7.91 13.18 -6.55
C LYS A 202 -8.01 14.68 -6.81
N GLU A 203 -8.32 15.08 -8.04
CA GLU A 203 -8.54 16.48 -8.44
C GLU A 203 -9.79 17.06 -7.76
N THR A 204 -10.90 16.32 -7.75
CA THR A 204 -12.12 16.72 -7.04
C THR A 204 -11.89 16.96 -5.55
N LEU A 205 -11.13 16.04 -4.90
CA LEU A 205 -10.80 16.18 -3.48
C LEU A 205 -9.91 17.39 -3.20
N ALA A 206 -9.06 17.78 -4.14
CA ALA A 206 -8.25 19.00 -4.03
C ALA A 206 -9.12 20.28 -4.06
N GLU A 207 -10.26 20.28 -4.78
CA GLU A 207 -11.21 21.40 -4.72
C GLU A 207 -11.87 21.51 -3.34
N PHE A 208 -12.23 20.40 -2.70
CA PHE A 208 -12.74 20.43 -1.32
C PHE A 208 -11.71 20.95 -0.31
N GLU A 209 -10.42 20.67 -0.50
CA GLU A 209 -9.35 21.23 0.35
C GLU A 209 -9.21 22.75 0.23
N LYS A 210 -9.63 23.38 -0.89
CA LYS A 210 -9.71 24.84 -0.99
C LYS A 210 -10.81 25.44 -0.09
N ILE A 211 -11.89 24.69 0.14
CA ILE A 211 -12.98 25.09 1.04
C ILE A 211 -12.57 24.89 2.50
N ASN A 212 -11.95 23.74 2.80
CA ASN A 212 -11.49 23.40 4.14
C ASN A 212 -10.14 22.66 4.06
N LYS A 213 -9.06 23.28 4.56
CA LYS A 213 -7.71 22.71 4.56
C LYS A 213 -7.61 21.33 5.20
N ASP A 214 -8.45 21.08 6.23
CA ASP A 214 -8.45 19.85 7.01
C ASP A 214 -9.43 18.81 6.44
N PHE A 215 -9.98 19.05 5.25
CA PHE A 215 -11.02 18.20 4.66
C PHE A 215 -10.63 16.72 4.65
N ARG A 216 -9.46 16.38 4.11
CA ARG A 216 -9.01 14.98 4.06
C ARG A 216 -8.78 14.38 5.43
N ASP A 217 -8.22 15.15 6.38
CA ASP A 217 -8.01 14.68 7.74
C ASP A 217 -9.36 14.43 8.44
N ASN A 218 -10.33 15.31 8.24
CA ASN A 218 -11.68 15.14 8.75
C ASN A 218 -12.37 13.89 8.16
N VAL A 219 -12.23 13.66 6.85
CA VAL A 219 -12.76 12.46 6.20
C VAL A 219 -12.08 11.20 6.73
N LEU A 220 -10.75 11.21 6.86
CA LEU A 220 -10.00 10.07 7.40
C LEU A 220 -10.45 9.71 8.81
N VAL A 221 -10.56 10.70 9.68
CA VAL A 221 -11.03 10.51 11.06
C VAL A 221 -12.48 10.02 11.07
N ALA A 222 -13.36 10.61 10.26
CA ALA A 222 -14.76 10.19 10.18
C ALA A 222 -14.90 8.72 9.72
N LEU A 223 -14.09 8.28 8.77
CA LEU A 223 -14.14 6.91 8.25
C LEU A 223 -13.54 5.86 9.20
N LEU A 224 -12.49 6.21 9.96
CA LEU A 224 -11.80 5.29 10.86
C LEU A 224 -12.44 5.21 12.24
N ASP A 225 -13.02 6.29 12.73
CA ASP A 225 -13.65 6.36 14.05
C ASP A 225 -15.14 6.02 13.96
N LYS A 226 -15.48 4.77 14.28
CA LYS A 226 -16.87 4.28 14.25
C LYS A 226 -17.82 5.04 15.17
N SER A 227 -17.33 5.68 16.23
CA SER A 227 -18.16 6.50 17.14
C SER A 227 -18.75 7.74 16.45
N ARG A 228 -18.17 8.14 15.31
CA ARG A 228 -18.61 9.27 14.48
C ARG A 228 -19.66 8.89 13.44
N HIS A 229 -20.01 7.60 13.32
CA HIS A 229 -21.02 7.10 12.37
C HIS A 229 -22.45 7.26 12.91
N GLN A 230 -22.77 8.40 13.53
CA GLN A 230 -24.09 8.65 14.09
C GLN A 230 -25.17 8.64 12.99
N ASN A 231 -26.26 7.92 13.26
CA ASN A 231 -27.46 7.82 12.41
C ASN A 231 -27.27 7.14 11.03
N PHE A 232 -26.09 6.65 10.67
CA PHE A 232 -25.88 5.94 9.39
C PHE A 232 -26.59 4.57 9.37
N PHE A 233 -26.81 3.97 10.54
CA PHE A 233 -27.42 2.65 10.71
C PHE A 233 -28.45 2.60 11.86
N ALA A 234 -29.00 3.74 12.26
CA ALA A 234 -30.08 3.79 13.24
C ALA A 234 -31.35 3.28 12.58
N GLY A 235 -31.60 1.99 12.65
CA GLY A 235 -32.83 1.38 12.12
C GLY A 235 -32.66 0.05 11.43
N VAL A 236 -31.50 -0.59 11.49
CA VAL A 236 -31.31 -1.99 11.04
C VAL A 236 -30.97 -2.86 12.22
#